data_2b39776bad97b5f735709b4370dad3e8
#
_entry.id   2b39776bad97b5f735709b4370dad3e8
#
_cell.length_a   1.000
_cell.length_b   1.000
_cell.length_c   1.000
_cell.angle_alpha   90.00
_cell.angle_beta   90.00
_cell.angle_gamma   90.00
#
_symmetry.space_group_name_H-M   'P 1'
#
loop_
_entity.id
_entity.type
_entity.pdbx_description
1 polymer ?
#
loop_
_entity_poly.entity_id
_entity_poly.type
_entity_poly.pdbx_seq_one_letter_code
_entity_poly.pdbx_strand_id
1 'polypeptide(L)'
;MNKTEIATLLHHRDPYLLIDQVIEVNKNSIHAVAKPTMSNFYLQGHFPGAPIVPGAMMQEMTTQAAGILLTKFYSPVENYNSDTTKGYALGVLRAIHMAKYKSMARP
;
A
#
# COMPACT_ATOMS: atom_id res chain seq x y z
N MET A 1 10.39 -8.87 1.30
CA MET A 1 9.43 -9.14 0.20
C MET A 1 9.54 -8.00 -0.78
N ASN A 2 9.85 -8.29 -2.02
CA ASN A 2 9.98 -7.30 -3.08
C ASN A 2 8.62 -6.98 -3.72
N LYS A 3 8.60 -6.03 -4.65
CA LYS A 3 7.35 -5.56 -5.28
C LYS A 3 6.64 -6.66 -6.07
N THR A 4 7.37 -7.55 -6.70
CA THR A 4 6.80 -8.70 -7.41
C THR A 4 6.07 -9.65 -6.47
N GLU A 5 6.67 -9.95 -5.32
CA GLU A 5 6.05 -10.78 -4.29
C GLU A 5 4.83 -10.09 -3.66
N ILE A 6 4.93 -8.79 -3.39
CA ILE A 6 3.81 -7.98 -2.89
C ILE A 6 2.62 -8.06 -3.84
N ALA A 7 2.87 -7.97 -5.14
CA ALA A 7 1.83 -8.03 -6.16
C ALA A 7 1.06 -9.36 -6.16
N THR A 8 1.62 -10.44 -5.63
CA THR A 8 0.88 -11.70 -5.49
C THR A 8 -0.17 -11.66 -4.39
N LEU A 9 -0.05 -10.73 -3.45
CA LEU A 9 -0.92 -10.59 -2.29
C LEU A 9 -1.92 -9.43 -2.41
N LEU A 10 -1.68 -8.50 -3.32
CA LEU A 10 -2.54 -7.35 -3.57
C LEU A 10 -3.00 -7.33 -5.02
N HIS A 11 -4.20 -6.80 -5.27
CA HIS A 11 -4.71 -6.59 -6.62
C HIS A 11 -4.22 -5.29 -7.25
N HIS A 12 -3.67 -4.38 -6.43
CA HIS A 12 -3.12 -3.12 -6.91
C HIS A 12 -1.97 -3.36 -7.89
N ARG A 13 -1.86 -2.49 -8.89
CA ARG A 13 -0.76 -2.50 -9.87
C ARG A 13 -0.28 -1.07 -10.09
N ASP A 14 0.93 -0.92 -10.61
CA ASP A 14 1.42 0.40 -10.95
C ASP A 14 0.44 1.16 -11.85
N PRO A 15 0.22 2.44 -11.63
CA PRO A 15 0.94 3.30 -10.68
C PRO A 15 0.38 3.30 -9.26
N TYR A 16 -0.62 2.49 -8.94
CA TYR A 16 -1.33 2.52 -7.68
C TYR A 16 -0.81 1.50 -6.64
N LEU A 17 0.15 0.68 -6.97
CA LEU A 17 0.84 -0.18 -6.00
C LEU A 17 1.95 0.65 -5.34
N LEU A 18 1.70 1.12 -4.12
CA LEU A 18 2.53 2.13 -3.46
C LEU A 18 3.61 1.56 -2.53
N ILE A 19 3.54 0.28 -2.19
CA ILE A 19 4.52 -0.35 -1.31
C ILE A 19 5.68 -0.89 -2.14
N ASP A 20 6.89 -0.45 -1.83
CA ASP A 20 8.07 -0.87 -2.56
C ASP A 20 8.72 -2.13 -1.97
N GLN A 21 8.62 -2.32 -0.66
CA GLN A 21 9.28 -3.41 0.04
C GLN A 21 8.57 -3.73 1.35
N VAL A 22 8.51 -5.01 1.70
CA VAL A 22 8.17 -5.45 3.05
C VAL A 22 9.43 -5.99 3.69
N ILE A 23 9.84 -5.38 4.80
CA ILE A 23 11.02 -5.79 5.55
C ILE A 23 10.69 -6.96 6.46
N GLU A 24 9.54 -6.88 7.14
CA GLU A 24 9.10 -7.92 8.06
C GLU A 24 7.57 -7.93 8.12
N VAL A 25 6.99 -9.12 8.17
CA VAL A 25 5.55 -9.28 8.37
C VAL A 25 5.28 -10.55 9.18
N ASN A 26 4.40 -10.44 10.15
CA ASN A 26 3.90 -11.56 10.93
C ASN A 26 2.41 -11.39 11.17
N LYS A 27 1.79 -12.29 11.93
CA LYS A 27 0.33 -12.26 12.16
C LYS A 27 -0.18 -11.01 12.88
N ASN A 28 0.70 -10.26 13.53
CA ASN A 28 0.32 -9.13 14.37
C ASN A 28 0.82 -7.78 13.86
N SER A 29 1.82 -7.77 12.99
CA SER A 29 2.42 -6.52 12.54
C SER A 29 3.06 -6.66 11.16
N ILE A 30 3.26 -5.52 10.53
CA ILE A 30 3.99 -5.42 9.26
C ILE A 30 4.89 -4.17 9.29
N HIS A 31 6.11 -4.34 8.80
CA HIS A 31 7.03 -3.25 8.53
C HIS A 31 7.27 -3.18 7.03
N ALA A 32 6.73 -2.17 6.40
CA ALA A 32 6.82 -1.95 4.96
C ALA A 32 7.44 -0.60 4.65
N VAL A 33 7.94 -0.46 3.44
CA VAL A 33 8.60 0.77 2.96
C VAL A 33 7.97 1.21 1.65
N ALA A 34 7.65 2.49 1.58
CA ALA A 34 7.31 3.19 0.35
C ALA A 34 8.31 4.33 0.17
N LYS A 35 8.90 4.45 -1.01
CA LYS A 35 9.91 5.49 -1.32
C LYS A 35 9.33 6.45 -2.34
N PRO A 36 8.80 7.62 -1.92
CA PRO A 36 8.30 8.60 -2.87
C PRO A 36 9.41 9.13 -3.77
N THR A 37 9.12 9.22 -5.06
CA THR A 37 10.00 9.83 -6.05
C THR A 37 9.21 10.83 -6.88
N MET A 38 9.89 11.75 -7.55
CA MET A 38 9.24 12.76 -8.39
C MET A 38 8.43 12.15 -9.56
N SER A 39 8.68 10.89 -9.90
CA SER A 39 7.91 10.18 -10.93
C SER A 39 6.55 9.66 -10.42
N ASN A 40 6.32 9.64 -9.12
CA ASN A 40 5.04 9.19 -8.58
C ASN A 40 3.91 10.16 -8.95
N PHE A 41 2.77 9.59 -9.39
CA PHE A 41 1.65 10.39 -9.88
C PHE A 41 1.11 11.38 -8.84
N TYR A 42 1.15 11.01 -7.55
CA TYR A 42 0.58 11.82 -6.48
C TYR A 42 1.44 13.05 -6.12
N LEU A 43 2.65 13.16 -6.66
CA LEU A 43 3.47 14.37 -6.50
C LEU A 43 3.27 15.37 -7.64
N GLN A 44 2.57 14.99 -8.70
CA GLN A 44 2.28 15.88 -9.82
C GLN A 44 1.26 16.94 -9.38
N GLY A 45 1.71 18.20 -9.26
CA GLY A 45 0.86 19.31 -8.82
C GLY A 45 0.67 19.43 -7.31
N HIS A 46 1.29 18.61 -6.51
CA HIS A 46 1.14 18.64 -5.03
C HIS A 46 2.49 18.81 -4.32
N PHE A 47 3.17 19.95 -4.37
CA PHE A 47 2.81 21.22 -5.01
C PHE A 47 3.92 21.62 -5.98
N PRO A 48 3.68 22.47 -6.97
CA PRO A 48 4.74 22.94 -7.86
C PRO A 48 5.88 23.61 -7.08
N GLY A 49 7.11 23.11 -7.27
CA GLY A 49 8.29 23.60 -6.57
C GLY A 49 8.42 23.18 -5.10
N ALA A 50 7.41 22.50 -4.54
CA ALA A 50 7.41 22.02 -3.16
C ALA A 50 6.67 20.67 -3.05
N PRO A 51 7.24 19.59 -3.56
CA PRO A 51 6.58 18.29 -3.58
C PRO A 51 6.43 17.75 -2.16
N ILE A 52 5.21 17.39 -1.81
CA ILE A 52 4.85 16.79 -0.52
C ILE A 52 3.90 15.63 -0.79
N VAL A 53 4.13 14.50 -0.16
CA VAL A 53 3.22 13.34 -0.28
C VAL A 53 1.87 13.71 0.32
N PRO A 54 0.77 13.62 -0.46
CA PRO A 54 -0.57 13.86 0.10
C PRO A 54 -0.87 12.93 1.28
N GLY A 55 -1.48 13.47 2.34
CA GLY A 55 -1.88 12.66 3.49
C GLY A 55 -2.78 11.50 3.09
N ALA A 56 -3.66 11.71 2.11
CA ALA A 56 -4.51 10.65 1.56
C ALA A 56 -3.69 9.49 0.98
N MET A 57 -2.54 9.77 0.38
CA MET A 57 -1.65 8.73 -0.17
C MET A 57 -0.86 8.01 0.94
N MET A 58 -0.49 8.70 2.00
CA MET A 58 0.11 8.06 3.18
C MET A 58 -0.90 7.11 3.83
N GLN A 59 -2.16 7.48 3.88
CA GLN A 59 -3.23 6.60 4.35
C GLN A 59 -3.38 5.39 3.42
N GLU A 60 -3.33 5.58 2.12
CA GLU A 60 -3.40 4.48 1.14
C GLU A 60 -2.21 3.52 1.30
N MET A 61 -1.01 4.03 1.51
CA MET A 61 0.17 3.20 1.78
C MET A 61 -0.05 2.33 3.02
N THR A 62 -0.57 2.91 4.09
CA THR A 62 -0.88 2.18 5.33
C THR A 62 -1.94 1.10 5.08
N THR A 63 -2.97 1.42 4.33
CA THR A 63 -4.04 0.48 3.98
C THR A 63 -3.51 -0.68 3.14
N GLN A 64 -2.64 -0.41 2.18
CA GLN A 64 -2.01 -1.46 1.38
C GLN A 64 -1.11 -2.36 2.23
N ALA A 65 -0.32 -1.78 3.12
CA ALA A 65 0.52 -2.56 4.05
C ALA A 65 -0.35 -3.49 4.91
N ALA A 66 -1.44 -2.98 5.47
CA ALA A 66 -2.38 -3.79 6.22
C ALA A 66 -2.99 -4.90 5.35
N GLY A 67 -3.30 -4.60 4.11
CA GLY A 67 -3.82 -5.56 3.14
C GLY A 67 -2.87 -6.72 2.88
N ILE A 68 -1.57 -6.46 2.82
CA ILE A 68 -0.55 -7.51 2.67
C ILE A 68 -0.61 -8.49 3.85
N LEU A 69 -0.63 -7.96 5.07
CA LEU A 69 -0.70 -8.77 6.28
C LEU A 69 -1.99 -9.60 6.31
N LEU A 70 -3.12 -8.96 6.05
CA LEU A 70 -4.43 -9.63 6.07
C LEU A 70 -4.52 -10.74 5.03
N THR A 71 -4.05 -10.49 3.83
CA THR A 71 -4.05 -11.50 2.77
C THR A 71 -3.14 -12.67 3.10
N LYS A 72 -1.93 -12.39 3.57
CA LYS A 72 -0.93 -13.41 3.86
C LYS A 72 -1.36 -14.36 4.97
N PHE A 73 -1.97 -13.85 6.03
CA PHE A 73 -2.23 -14.63 7.25
C PHE A 73 -3.70 -14.88 7.53
N TYR A 74 -4.63 -14.12 6.95
CA TYR A 74 -6.04 -14.16 7.33
C TYR A 74 -7.00 -14.35 6.15
N SER A 75 -6.50 -14.49 4.93
CA SER A 75 -7.38 -14.74 3.78
C SER A 75 -8.05 -16.11 3.91
N PRO A 76 -9.37 -16.20 3.68
CA PRO A 76 -10.06 -17.47 3.62
C PRO A 76 -9.78 -18.24 2.32
N VAL A 77 -9.14 -17.61 1.35
CA VAL A 77 -8.79 -18.25 0.07
C VAL A 77 -7.50 -19.03 0.24
N GLU A 78 -7.55 -20.36 0.02
CA GLU A 78 -6.36 -21.20 0.06
C GLU A 78 -5.45 -20.89 -1.13
N ASN A 79 -4.14 -20.92 -0.90
CA ASN A 79 -3.12 -20.65 -1.93
C ASN A 79 -3.41 -19.34 -2.67
N TYR A 80 -3.72 -18.29 -1.90
CA TYR A 80 -4.07 -16.99 -2.46
C TYR A 80 -2.99 -16.50 -3.44
N ASN A 81 -3.45 -16.07 -4.62
CA ASN A 81 -2.64 -15.35 -5.58
C ASN A 81 -3.55 -14.33 -6.28
N SER A 82 -3.11 -13.09 -6.38
CA SER A 82 -3.89 -12.01 -6.98
C SER A 82 -4.25 -12.28 -8.45
N ASP A 83 -3.42 -13.02 -9.18
CA ASP A 83 -3.70 -13.36 -10.57
C ASP A 83 -4.85 -14.37 -10.73
N THR A 84 -5.05 -15.23 -9.74
CA THR A 84 -6.13 -16.23 -9.76
C THR A 84 -7.42 -15.74 -9.09
N THR A 85 -7.36 -14.59 -8.43
CA THR A 85 -8.49 -14.01 -7.70
C THR A 85 -8.96 -12.69 -8.30
N LYS A 86 -8.71 -12.45 -9.59
CA LYS A 86 -9.16 -11.24 -10.28
C LYS A 86 -10.68 -11.12 -10.20
N GLY A 87 -11.15 -9.96 -9.75
CA GLY A 87 -12.57 -9.68 -9.66
C GLY A 87 -13.26 -10.15 -8.37
N TYR A 88 -12.52 -10.85 -7.47
CA TYR A 88 -13.05 -11.23 -6.16
C TYR A 88 -11.94 -11.28 -5.12
N ALA A 89 -12.31 -11.45 -3.85
CA ALA A 89 -11.39 -11.42 -2.71
C ALA A 89 -10.60 -10.11 -2.67
N LEU A 90 -11.25 -9.01 -3.03
CA LEU A 90 -10.65 -7.69 -3.07
C LEU A 90 -10.70 -7.05 -1.69
N GLY A 91 -9.58 -6.44 -1.27
CA GLY A 91 -9.54 -5.63 -0.07
C GLY A 91 -9.95 -4.19 -0.37
N VAL A 92 -10.96 -3.69 0.34
CA VAL A 92 -11.48 -2.32 0.15
C VAL A 92 -11.53 -1.60 1.48
N LEU A 93 -11.00 -0.38 1.52
CA LEU A 93 -11.13 0.48 2.68
C LEU A 93 -12.57 0.96 2.81
N ARG A 94 -13.22 0.72 3.96
CA ARG A 94 -14.62 1.09 4.19
C ARG A 94 -14.79 2.33 5.07
N ALA A 95 -13.92 2.50 6.06
CA ALA A 95 -14.06 3.60 7.00
C ALA A 95 -12.72 3.95 7.64
N ILE A 96 -12.53 5.22 7.91
CA ILE A 96 -11.43 5.75 8.70
C ILE A 96 -12.08 6.53 9.83
N HIS A 97 -11.87 6.08 11.07
CA HIS A 97 -12.44 6.76 12.24
C HIS A 97 -11.58 7.93 12.68
N MET A 98 -10.26 7.82 12.54
CA MET A 98 -9.34 8.91 12.84
C MET A 98 -8.02 8.68 12.12
N ALA A 99 -7.49 9.75 11.51
CA ALA A 99 -6.14 9.76 10.96
C ALA A 99 -5.50 11.11 11.30
N LYS A 100 -4.23 11.06 11.72
CA LYS A 100 -3.44 12.26 12.02
C LYS A 100 -2.11 12.18 11.29
N TYR A 101 -1.80 13.21 10.53
CA TYR A 101 -0.57 13.31 9.74
C TYR A 101 0.35 14.33 10.42
N LYS A 102 1.21 13.83 11.33
CA LYS A 102 2.02 14.67 12.21
C LYS A 102 3.32 15.14 11.56
N SER A 103 3.70 14.57 10.43
CA SER A 103 4.90 14.93 9.69
C SER A 103 4.64 14.88 8.20
N MET A 104 5.38 15.68 7.45
CA MET A 104 5.31 15.69 6.00
C MET A 104 6.35 14.73 5.42
N ALA A 105 5.98 13.98 4.38
CA ALA A 105 6.90 13.14 3.62
C ALA A 105 7.22 13.81 2.29
N ARG A 106 8.48 13.76 1.90
CA ARG A 106 9.01 14.34 0.65
C ARG A 106 9.83 13.30 -0.11
N PRO A 107 9.95 13.46 -1.43
CA PRO A 107 10.84 12.60 -2.21
C PRO A 107 12.32 12.80 -1.86
#